data_701c5ab7877bd668f335bfa22ca93afc
#
_entry.id   701c5ab7877bd668f335bfa22ca93afc
#
_cell.length_a   1.000
_cell.length_b   1.000
_cell.length_c   1.000
_cell.angle_alpha   90.00
_cell.angle_beta   90.00
_cell.angle_gamma   90.00
#
_symmetry.space_group_name_H-M   'P 1'
#
loop_
_entity.id
_entity.type
_entity.pdbx_description
1 polymer ?
#
loop_
_entity_poly.entity_id
_entity_poly.type
_entity_poly.pdbx_seq_one_letter_code
_entity_poly.pdbx_strand_id
1 'polypeptide(L)' 'MKVGDVLRLPRDDGWYLVNTRGSHRQLKHPLKLGRVTVAGKPSDDVAPGTLDSILKQAHLKE' A
#
# COMPACT_ATOMS: atom_id res chain seq x y z
N MET A 1 -1.93 -7.72 10.44
CA MET A 1 -2.25 -8.06 9.04
C MET A 1 -0.97 -8.38 8.28
N LYS A 2 -1.05 -9.29 7.35
CA LYS A 2 0.07 -9.58 6.45
C LYS A 2 0.15 -8.53 5.34
N VAL A 3 1.36 -8.31 4.84
CA VAL A 3 1.60 -7.37 3.73
C VAL A 3 0.68 -7.66 2.54
N GLY A 4 0.50 -8.94 2.19
CA GLY A 4 -0.39 -9.33 1.09
C GLY A 4 -1.83 -8.89 1.30
N ASP A 5 -2.32 -8.93 2.53
CA ASP A 5 -3.68 -8.49 2.87
C ASP A 5 -3.77 -6.97 2.87
N VAL A 6 -2.74 -6.30 3.36
CA VAL A 6 -2.68 -4.82 3.36
C VAL A 6 -2.70 -4.28 1.94
N LEU A 7 -2.02 -4.93 1.00
CA LEU A 7 -1.98 -4.53 -0.40
C LEU A 7 -3.37 -4.54 -1.07
N ARG A 8 -4.29 -5.37 -0.58
CA ARG A 8 -5.66 -5.43 -1.12
C ARG A 8 -6.43 -4.15 -0.86
N LEU A 9 -6.18 -3.48 0.26
CA LEU A 9 -6.93 -2.29 0.66
C LEU A 9 -6.80 -1.15 -0.36
N PRO A 10 -5.59 -0.69 -0.73
CA PRO A 10 -5.48 0.30 -1.79
C PRO A 10 -5.88 -0.23 -3.16
N ARG A 11 -5.60 -1.51 -3.46
CA ARG A 11 -5.97 -2.09 -4.75
C ARG A 11 -7.48 -2.10 -4.97
N ASP A 12 -8.25 -2.42 -3.94
CA ASP A 12 -9.72 -2.41 -4.02
C ASP A 12 -10.25 -0.99 -4.27
N ASP A 13 -9.48 0.04 -3.89
CA ASP A 13 -9.81 1.43 -4.13
C ASP A 13 -9.36 1.94 -5.52
N GLY A 14 -8.67 1.10 -6.30
CA GLY A 14 -8.23 1.45 -7.64
C GLY A 14 -6.74 1.77 -7.79
N TRP A 15 -5.96 1.63 -6.72
CA TRP A 15 -4.51 1.78 -6.80
C TRP A 15 -3.91 0.60 -7.57
N TYR A 16 -2.93 0.87 -8.41
CA TYR A 16 -2.27 -0.16 -9.23
C TYR A 16 -0.76 -0.07 -9.11
N LEU A 17 -0.11 -1.22 -9.23
CA LEU A 17 1.35 -1.34 -9.12
C LEU A 17 2.02 -0.70 -10.33
N VAL A 18 2.95 0.21 -10.09
CA VAL A 18 3.72 0.88 -11.15
C VAL A 18 5.22 0.55 -11.09
N ASN A 19 5.71 0.14 -9.93
CA ASN A 19 7.13 -0.15 -9.77
C ASN A 19 7.34 -1.11 -8.59
N THR A 20 8.30 -2.01 -8.74
CA THR A 20 8.75 -2.88 -7.65
C THR A 20 10.27 -2.82 -7.61
N ARG A 21 10.80 -2.53 -6.43
CA ARG A 21 12.24 -2.50 -6.21
C ARG A 21 12.54 -3.34 -4.97
N GLY A 22 13.06 -4.54 -5.16
CA GLY A 22 13.20 -5.51 -4.09
C GLY A 22 11.84 -5.84 -3.50
N SER A 23 11.67 -5.62 -2.19
CA SER A 23 10.40 -5.82 -1.50
C SER A 23 9.54 -4.55 -1.44
N HIS A 24 10.01 -3.42 -2.01
CA HIS A 24 9.28 -2.17 -2.02
C HIS A 24 8.39 -2.10 -3.25
N ARG A 25 7.09 -1.93 -3.03
CA ARG A 25 6.09 -1.80 -4.09
C ARG A 25 5.51 -0.40 -4.08
N GLN A 26 5.47 0.22 -5.26
CA GLN A 26 4.87 1.55 -5.42
C GLN A 26 3.61 1.45 -6.24
N LEU A 27 2.54 2.07 -5.75
CA LEU A 27 1.24 2.07 -6.41
C LEU A 27 0.83 3.51 -6.71
N LYS A 28 0.06 3.68 -7.78
CA LYS A 28 -0.55 4.95 -8.18
C LYS A 28 -2.04 4.76 -8.40
N HIS A 29 -2.76 5.87 -8.42
CA HIS A 29 -4.20 5.88 -8.64
C HIS A 29 -4.52 6.83 -9.80
N PRO A 30 -5.48 6.48 -10.67
CA PRO A 30 -5.82 7.32 -11.82
C PRO A 30 -6.46 8.67 -11.44
N LEU A 31 -7.08 8.75 -10.26
CA LEU A 31 -7.79 9.95 -9.81
C LEU A 31 -7.19 10.60 -8.58
N LYS A 32 -6.45 9.85 -7.76
CA LYS A 32 -5.85 10.36 -6.52
C LYS A 32 -4.38 10.69 -6.74
N LEU A 33 -3.92 11.78 -6.15
CA LEU A 33 -2.52 12.21 -6.24
C LEU A 33 -1.64 11.39 -5.30
N GLY A 34 -0.33 11.39 -5.59
CA GLY A 34 0.67 10.77 -4.77
C GLY A 34 0.89 9.31 -5.09
N ARG A 35 1.63 8.65 -4.21
CA ARG A 35 1.97 7.23 -4.34
C ARG A 35 1.77 6.54 -3.02
N VAL A 36 1.42 5.25 -3.07
CA VAL A 36 1.42 4.38 -1.91
C VAL A 36 2.65 3.48 -2.02
N THR A 37 3.48 3.47 -0.97
CA THR A 37 4.65 2.59 -0.91
C THR A 37 4.43 1.56 0.17
N VAL A 38 4.51 0.28 -0.21
CA VAL A 38 4.37 -0.84 0.71
C VAL A 38 5.64 -1.69 0.63
N ALA A 39 6.31 -1.83 1.76
CA ALA A 39 7.53 -2.63 1.87
C ALA A 39 7.24 -3.96 2.56
N GLY A 40 8.09 -4.96 2.31
CA GLY A 40 8.01 -6.26 2.96
C GLY A 40 7.50 -7.37 2.05
N LYS A 41 7.77 -8.60 2.46
CA LYS A 41 7.28 -9.79 1.75
C LYS A 41 5.79 -9.99 2.03
N PRO A 42 5.04 -10.63 1.12
CA PRO A 42 3.60 -10.84 1.33
C PRO A 42 3.25 -11.55 2.64
N SER A 43 4.14 -12.39 3.15
CA SER A 43 3.94 -13.14 4.40
C SER A 43 4.37 -12.38 5.65
N ASP A 44 5.00 -11.21 5.52
CA ASP A 44 5.44 -10.42 6.66
C ASP A 44 4.26 -9.74 7.33
N ASP A 45 4.36 -9.57 8.65
CA ASP A 45 3.35 -8.83 9.40
C ASP A 45 3.58 -7.31 9.26
N VAL A 46 2.49 -6.57 9.21
CA VAL A 46 2.52 -5.11 9.13
C VAL A 46 2.16 -4.55 10.52
N ALA A 47 3.04 -3.70 11.04
CA ALA A 47 2.80 -3.02 12.31
C ALA A 47 1.61 -2.04 12.19
N PRO A 48 0.84 -1.82 13.27
CA PRO A 48 -0.31 -0.90 13.23
C PRO A 48 0.02 0.50 12.73
N GLY A 49 1.16 1.06 13.13
CA GLY A 49 1.58 2.38 12.67
C GLY A 49 1.88 2.42 11.18
N THR A 50 2.47 1.35 10.65
CA THR A 50 2.77 1.22 9.22
C THR A 50 1.46 1.07 8.42
N LEU A 51 0.52 0.28 8.92
CA LEU A 51 -0.80 0.14 8.31
C LEU A 51 -1.50 1.50 8.23
N ASP A 52 -1.49 2.25 9.32
CA ASP A 52 -2.10 3.58 9.38
C ASP A 52 -1.48 4.51 8.34
N SER A 53 -0.16 4.50 8.21
CA SER A 53 0.58 5.29 7.22
C SER A 53 0.18 4.92 5.79
N ILE A 54 0.06 3.64 5.49
CA ILE A 54 -0.34 3.15 4.17
C ILE A 54 -1.75 3.64 3.83
N LEU A 55 -2.68 3.52 4.77
CA LEU A 55 -4.05 3.96 4.58
C LEU A 55 -4.14 5.47 4.35
N LYS A 56 -3.32 6.26 5.07
CA LYS A 56 -3.25 7.71 4.88
C LYS A 56 -2.68 8.06 3.50
N GLN A 57 -1.62 7.38 3.06
CA GLN A 57 -1.05 7.58 1.74
C GLN A 57 -2.09 7.29 0.64
N ALA A 58 -2.91 6.28 0.84
CA ALA A 58 -3.93 5.87 -0.12
C ALA A 58 -5.22 6.69 -0.07
N HIS A 59 -5.28 7.71 0.80
CA HIS A 59 -6.49 8.50 1.04
C HIS A 59 -7.69 7.65 1.49
N LEU A 60 -7.41 6.57 2.21
CA LEU A 60 -8.42 5.68 2.80
C LEU A 60 -8.62 6.00 4.28
N LYS A 61 -7.81 6.89 4.83
CA LYS A 61 -7.89 7.37 6.21
C LYS A 61 -7.36 8.79 6.28
N GLU A 62 -7.93 9.59 7.15
CA GLU A 62 -7.48 10.95 7.39
C GLU A 62 -6.23 11.04 8.28
#